data_5915be9c17f139b52d1f7c61faf5677a
#
_entry.id   5915be9c17f139b52d1f7c61faf5677a
#
_cell.length_a   1.000
_cell.length_b   1.000
_cell.length_c   1.000
_cell.angle_alpha   90.00
_cell.angle_beta   90.00
_cell.angle_gamma   90.00
#
_symmetry.space_group_name_H-M   'P 1'
#
loop_
_entity.id
_entity.type
_entity.pdbx_description
1 polymer ?
#
loop_
_entity_poly.entity_id
_entity_poly.type
_entity_poly.pdbx_seq_one_letter_code
_entity_poly.pdbx_strand_id
1 'polypeptide(L)'
;MKVMKRLAGTVILSGLLVCGFGQALPEKASAAEVIHKTIVVEKGQTYDGKGKRLIAGPELGDGSQREDQKPIFKVENGATLKNVVLGAPAADGVHTYGNASISNVVWEDVGEDALTVKSEGNVTINGGSARLAADKIFQINKASTFTVKNFTADQGGKFIRQLGGSTFKAVVNIDNCTITNMKEAIFRTDSSTSSVTMTNTRYSKVGKKWIGVKHITERNNHEF
;
A
#
# COMPACT_ATOMS: atom_id res chain seq x y z
N MET A 1 -71.85 -29.40 -45.60
CA MET A 1 -71.12 -29.75 -44.36
C MET A 1 -69.69 -29.20 -44.47
N LYS A 2 -69.44 -27.99 -43.90
CA LYS A 2 -68.13 -27.36 -43.99
C LYS A 2 -67.41 -27.52 -42.63
N VAL A 3 -66.28 -28.21 -42.65
CA VAL A 3 -65.42 -28.42 -41.52
C VAL A 3 -64.52 -27.18 -41.38
N MET A 4 -64.64 -26.41 -40.32
CA MET A 4 -63.74 -25.31 -39.97
C MET A 4 -62.50 -25.84 -39.23
N LYS A 5 -61.33 -25.66 -39.85
CA LYS A 5 -60.02 -25.85 -39.17
C LYS A 5 -59.67 -24.65 -38.28
N ARG A 6 -59.49 -24.87 -36.99
CA ARG A 6 -58.97 -23.91 -36.06
C ARG A 6 -57.42 -23.85 -36.19
N LEU A 7 -56.86 -22.67 -36.48
CA LEU A 7 -55.42 -22.39 -36.35
C LEU A 7 -55.14 -22.07 -34.87
N ALA A 8 -54.21 -22.83 -34.29
CA ALA A 8 -53.62 -22.50 -33.00
C ALA A 8 -52.45 -21.54 -33.24
N GLY A 9 -52.57 -20.29 -32.76
CA GLY A 9 -51.49 -19.32 -32.78
C GLY A 9 -50.60 -19.49 -31.55
N THR A 10 -49.31 -19.76 -31.78
CA THR A 10 -48.29 -19.84 -30.73
C THR A 10 -47.82 -18.41 -30.43
N VAL A 11 -48.11 -17.92 -29.21
CA VAL A 11 -47.58 -16.66 -28.71
C VAL A 11 -46.20 -16.91 -28.16
N ILE A 12 -45.18 -16.38 -28.84
CA ILE A 12 -43.79 -16.36 -28.32
C ILE A 12 -43.68 -15.16 -27.39
N LEU A 13 -43.60 -15.41 -26.10
CA LEU A 13 -43.31 -14.41 -25.06
C LEU A 13 -41.81 -14.21 -25.00
N SER A 14 -41.29 -13.16 -25.66
CA SER A 14 -39.91 -12.72 -25.55
C SER A 14 -39.70 -12.04 -24.19
N GLY A 15 -39.11 -12.79 -23.25
CA GLY A 15 -38.67 -12.26 -21.97
C GLY A 15 -37.50 -11.29 -22.16
N LEU A 16 -37.72 -10.01 -21.90
CA LEU A 16 -36.66 -9.02 -21.79
C LEU A 16 -35.90 -9.26 -20.46
N LEU A 17 -34.67 -9.78 -20.58
CA LEU A 17 -33.77 -9.91 -19.44
C LEU A 17 -33.20 -8.51 -19.14
N VAL A 18 -33.81 -7.78 -18.20
CA VAL A 18 -33.26 -6.52 -17.68
C VAL A 18 -32.11 -6.87 -16.78
N CYS A 19 -30.86 -6.80 -17.31
CA CYS A 19 -29.66 -6.75 -16.48
C CYS A 19 -29.67 -5.45 -15.67
N GLY A 20 -30.17 -5.53 -14.45
CA GLY A 20 -30.05 -4.46 -13.49
C GLY A 20 -28.57 -4.27 -13.15
N PHE A 21 -27.93 -3.22 -13.70
CA PHE A 21 -26.69 -2.71 -13.17
C PHE A 21 -27.03 -2.14 -11.78
N GLY A 22 -26.78 -2.97 -10.75
CA GLY A 22 -26.78 -2.49 -9.38
C GLY A 22 -25.63 -1.46 -9.27
N GLN A 23 -25.99 -0.18 -9.33
CA GLN A 23 -25.06 0.88 -8.92
C GLN A 23 -24.82 0.65 -7.44
N ALA A 24 -23.63 0.18 -7.09
CA ALA A 24 -23.16 0.20 -5.71
C ALA A 24 -23.23 1.67 -5.26
N LEU A 25 -24.11 1.95 -4.28
CA LEU A 25 -24.12 3.27 -3.64
C LEU A 25 -22.71 3.55 -3.15
N PRO A 26 -22.19 4.78 -3.30
CA PRO A 26 -20.88 5.13 -2.76
C PRO A 26 -20.89 4.79 -1.28
N GLU A 27 -20.00 3.90 -0.87
CA GLU A 27 -19.79 3.54 0.53
C GLU A 27 -19.53 4.84 1.28
N LYS A 28 -20.42 5.17 2.23
CA LYS A 28 -20.34 6.42 2.99
C LYS A 28 -18.96 6.45 3.64
N ALA A 29 -18.09 7.37 3.21
CA ALA A 29 -16.76 7.50 3.76
C ALA A 29 -16.88 7.56 5.29
N SER A 30 -16.31 6.57 5.97
CA SER A 30 -16.32 6.51 7.43
C SER A 30 -15.71 7.80 7.97
N ALA A 31 -16.38 8.46 8.91
CA ALA A 31 -15.80 9.61 9.58
C ALA A 31 -14.44 9.24 10.17
N ALA A 32 -13.45 10.12 9.98
CA ALA A 32 -12.11 9.83 10.48
C ALA A 32 -12.06 9.89 12.00
N GLU A 33 -11.41 8.92 12.62
CA GLU A 33 -11.07 8.93 14.06
C GLU A 33 -9.72 9.63 14.22
N VAL A 34 -9.66 10.66 15.06
CA VAL A 34 -8.42 11.41 15.33
C VAL A 34 -7.59 10.69 16.38
N ILE A 35 -6.33 10.44 16.09
CA ILE A 35 -5.39 9.70 16.95
C ILE A 35 -4.43 10.68 17.60
N HIS A 36 -4.57 10.88 18.90
CA HIS A 36 -3.76 11.81 19.70
C HIS A 36 -2.50 11.17 20.30
N LYS A 37 -2.41 9.84 20.27
CA LYS A 37 -1.27 9.08 20.81
C LYS A 37 -1.00 7.87 19.94
N THR A 38 0.26 7.60 19.63
CA THR A 38 0.68 6.39 18.89
C THR A 38 0.02 5.13 19.44
N ILE A 39 -0.63 4.39 18.57
CA ILE A 39 -1.21 3.07 18.87
C ILE A 39 -0.08 2.05 18.78
N VAL A 40 0.19 1.36 19.89
CA VAL A 40 1.19 0.29 19.91
C VAL A 40 0.49 -1.03 19.64
N VAL A 41 0.89 -1.73 18.57
CA VAL A 41 0.51 -3.12 18.34
C VAL A 41 1.58 -3.98 18.97
N GLU A 42 1.27 -4.51 20.14
CA GLU A 42 2.22 -5.24 20.98
C GLU A 42 2.74 -6.50 20.30
N LYS A 43 3.90 -6.97 20.77
CA LYS A 43 4.60 -8.15 20.26
C LYS A 43 3.65 -9.34 20.03
N GLY A 44 3.62 -9.83 18.78
CA GLY A 44 2.80 -10.98 18.38
C GLY A 44 1.29 -10.71 18.32
N GLN A 45 0.83 -9.49 18.61
CA GLN A 45 -0.58 -9.13 18.57
C GLN A 45 -1.03 -8.70 17.19
N THR A 46 -2.34 -8.71 16.99
CA THR A 46 -2.98 -8.23 15.76
C THR A 46 -3.89 -7.05 16.07
N TYR A 47 -3.66 -5.93 15.39
CA TYR A 47 -4.62 -4.84 15.31
C TYR A 47 -5.39 -4.95 13.97
N ASP A 48 -6.69 -5.20 14.07
CA ASP A 48 -7.61 -5.19 12.93
C ASP A 48 -8.48 -3.93 12.98
N GLY A 49 -8.19 -2.98 12.10
CA GLY A 49 -8.94 -1.72 12.04
C GLY A 49 -10.34 -1.85 11.47
N LYS A 50 -10.70 -2.99 10.86
CA LYS A 50 -12.03 -3.25 10.26
C LYS A 50 -12.48 -2.14 9.30
N GLY A 51 -11.54 -1.58 8.54
CA GLY A 51 -11.80 -0.49 7.60
C GLY A 51 -11.90 0.91 8.22
N LYS A 52 -11.59 1.08 9.51
CA LYS A 52 -11.56 2.40 10.15
C LYS A 52 -10.59 3.34 9.42
N ARG A 53 -11.03 4.58 9.28
CA ARG A 53 -10.22 5.68 8.78
C ARG A 53 -9.66 6.49 9.94
N LEU A 54 -8.35 6.53 10.08
CA LEU A 54 -7.61 7.19 11.16
C LEU A 54 -6.80 8.35 10.60
N ILE A 55 -6.71 9.46 11.35
CA ILE A 55 -5.86 10.61 11.04
C ILE A 55 -5.05 11.00 12.27
N ALA A 56 -3.89 11.58 12.07
CA ALA A 56 -3.07 12.07 13.17
C ALA A 56 -3.67 13.31 13.81
N GLY A 57 -3.72 13.35 15.13
CA GLY A 57 -3.89 14.58 15.90
C GLY A 57 -2.59 15.38 15.94
N PRO A 58 -2.65 16.66 16.34
CA PRO A 58 -1.49 17.56 16.34
C PRO A 58 -0.34 17.07 17.23
N GLU A 59 -0.61 16.21 18.21
CA GLU A 59 0.40 15.63 19.10
C GLU A 59 1.32 14.61 18.41
N LEU A 60 0.88 14.09 17.26
CA LEU A 60 1.65 13.15 16.44
C LEU A 60 2.39 13.89 15.31
N GLY A 61 1.76 14.91 14.74
CA GLY A 61 2.34 15.68 13.65
C GLY A 61 1.31 16.20 12.67
N ASP A 62 1.78 16.97 11.70
CA ASP A 62 0.94 17.65 10.71
C ASP A 62 0.99 16.99 9.30
N GLY A 63 1.75 15.90 9.15
CA GLY A 63 1.95 15.22 7.88
C GLY A 63 2.94 15.92 6.93
N SER A 64 3.67 16.93 7.40
CA SER A 64 4.76 17.57 6.64
C SER A 64 6.00 16.66 6.58
N GLN A 65 7.09 17.15 5.98
CA GLN A 65 8.37 16.41 5.90
C GLN A 65 9.30 16.67 7.12
N ARG A 66 8.72 16.99 8.27
CA ARG A 66 9.48 17.17 9.52
C ARG A 66 9.82 15.81 10.12
N GLU A 67 11.09 15.62 10.49
CA GLU A 67 11.64 14.37 11.03
C GLU A 67 11.28 14.11 12.52
N ASP A 68 10.62 15.06 13.20
CA ASP A 68 10.25 14.96 14.63
C ASP A 68 8.80 14.47 14.84
N GLN A 69 8.10 14.08 13.78
CA GLN A 69 6.76 13.55 13.86
C GLN A 69 6.73 12.15 14.46
N LYS A 70 5.59 11.79 15.04
CA LYS A 70 5.36 10.47 15.64
C LYS A 70 4.48 9.61 14.72
N PRO A 71 4.69 8.29 14.67
CA PRO A 71 3.83 7.43 13.88
C PRO A 71 2.43 7.31 14.51
N ILE A 72 1.42 7.09 13.66
CA ILE A 72 0.10 6.68 14.12
C ILE A 72 0.17 5.28 14.73
N PHE A 73 0.93 4.37 14.09
CA PHE A 73 1.13 3.01 14.59
C PHE A 73 2.61 2.69 14.85
N LYS A 74 2.86 2.07 15.99
CA LYS A 74 4.10 1.34 16.29
C LYS A 74 3.78 -0.15 16.30
N VAL A 75 4.38 -0.90 15.37
CA VAL A 75 4.16 -2.34 15.20
C VAL A 75 5.37 -3.09 15.73
N GLU A 76 5.20 -3.79 16.84
CA GLU A 76 6.25 -4.52 17.51
C GLU A 76 6.54 -5.88 16.85
N ASN A 77 7.64 -6.51 17.28
CA ASN A 77 8.12 -7.76 16.69
C ASN A 77 7.05 -8.87 16.65
N GLY A 78 6.82 -9.42 15.47
CA GLY A 78 5.83 -10.47 15.22
C GLY A 78 4.38 -9.98 15.17
N ALA A 79 4.15 -8.67 15.31
CA ALA A 79 2.80 -8.11 15.29
C ALA A 79 2.25 -7.92 13.87
N THR A 80 0.92 -7.82 13.80
CA THR A 80 0.18 -7.61 12.56
C THR A 80 -0.71 -6.37 12.64
N LEU A 81 -0.59 -5.48 11.65
CA LEU A 81 -1.53 -4.38 11.42
C LEU A 81 -2.33 -4.67 10.16
N LYS A 82 -3.67 -4.61 10.23
CA LYS A 82 -4.48 -4.88 9.05
C LYS A 82 -5.78 -4.07 8.97
N ASN A 83 -6.28 -3.92 7.73
CA ASN A 83 -7.58 -3.33 7.42
C ASN A 83 -7.73 -1.92 8.02
N VAL A 84 -6.78 -1.02 7.74
CA VAL A 84 -6.77 0.36 8.23
C VAL A 84 -6.64 1.31 7.06
N VAL A 85 -7.32 2.45 7.14
CA VAL A 85 -7.13 3.58 6.25
C VAL A 85 -6.47 4.71 7.04
N LEU A 86 -5.29 5.15 6.62
CA LEU A 86 -4.61 6.33 7.16
C LEU A 86 -4.86 7.52 6.24
N GLY A 87 -5.66 8.47 6.72
CA GLY A 87 -6.00 9.70 6.00
C GLY A 87 -5.09 10.85 6.39
N ALA A 88 -5.24 11.99 5.73
CA ALA A 88 -4.50 13.20 6.05
C ALA A 88 -5.07 13.94 7.28
N PRO A 89 -4.18 14.43 8.18
CA PRO A 89 -2.75 14.19 8.19
C PRO A 89 -2.39 12.79 8.68
N ALA A 90 -1.36 12.16 8.09
CA ALA A 90 -0.88 10.82 8.46
C ALA A 90 0.39 10.85 9.35
N ALA A 91 0.91 12.04 9.67
CA ALA A 91 2.15 12.25 10.43
C ALA A 91 3.30 11.38 9.89
N ASP A 92 3.97 10.56 10.72
CA ASP A 92 5.00 9.60 10.30
C ASP A 92 4.44 8.16 10.20
N GLY A 93 3.21 8.04 9.72
CA GLY A 93 2.57 6.79 9.31
C GLY A 93 2.71 5.62 10.29
N VAL A 94 3.48 4.62 9.89
CA VAL A 94 3.69 3.35 10.61
C VAL A 94 5.16 3.09 10.84
N HIS A 95 5.56 2.82 12.09
CA HIS A 95 6.91 2.33 12.43
C HIS A 95 6.88 0.84 12.74
N THR A 96 7.83 0.07 12.20
CA THR A 96 7.98 -1.36 12.52
C THR A 96 9.26 -1.65 13.30
N TYR A 97 9.16 -2.53 14.28
CA TYR A 97 10.25 -2.95 15.16
C TYR A 97 10.36 -4.47 15.18
N GLY A 98 11.28 -5.02 14.41
CA GLY A 98 11.46 -6.45 14.18
C GLY A 98 10.60 -6.99 13.03
N ASN A 99 10.17 -8.25 13.14
CA ASN A 99 9.28 -8.85 12.16
C ASN A 99 7.89 -8.20 12.23
N ALA A 100 7.31 -7.85 11.10
CA ALA A 100 5.98 -7.24 11.06
C ALA A 100 5.20 -7.65 9.81
N SER A 101 3.89 -7.81 9.97
CA SER A 101 2.95 -8.06 8.89
C SER A 101 1.97 -6.90 8.76
N ILE A 102 1.95 -6.27 7.59
CA ILE A 102 1.05 -5.16 7.27
C ILE A 102 0.14 -5.64 6.15
N SER A 103 -1.17 -5.66 6.37
CA SER A 103 -2.08 -6.25 5.40
C SER A 103 -3.28 -5.36 5.12
N ASN A 104 -3.54 -5.09 3.84
CA ASN A 104 -4.67 -4.28 3.42
C ASN A 104 -4.75 -2.92 4.16
N VAL A 105 -3.62 -2.20 4.17
CA VAL A 105 -3.53 -0.84 4.73
C VAL A 105 -3.48 0.16 3.58
N VAL A 106 -4.26 1.23 3.71
CA VAL A 106 -4.37 2.31 2.73
C VAL A 106 -3.82 3.59 3.34
N TRP A 107 -2.86 4.21 2.67
CA TRP A 107 -2.39 5.56 2.97
C TRP A 107 -2.95 6.51 1.90
N GLU A 108 -3.97 7.28 2.26
CA GLU A 108 -4.66 8.18 1.32
C GLU A 108 -3.80 9.39 0.95
N ASP A 109 -2.97 9.83 1.87
CA ASP A 109 -2.02 10.93 1.72
C ASP A 109 -0.84 10.65 2.66
N VAL A 110 0.30 10.32 2.07
CA VAL A 110 1.50 9.98 2.84
C VAL A 110 2.08 11.24 3.45
N GLY A 111 2.18 11.28 4.77
CA GLY A 111 2.81 12.35 5.52
C GLY A 111 4.33 12.38 5.35
N GLU A 112 5.09 12.17 6.42
CA GLU A 112 6.56 12.06 6.32
C GLU A 112 6.93 10.78 5.57
N ASP A 113 6.56 9.60 6.11
CA ASP A 113 6.64 8.28 5.46
C ASP A 113 5.33 7.49 5.64
N ALA A 114 4.97 6.64 4.70
CA ALA A 114 3.88 5.69 4.90
C ALA A 114 4.27 4.62 5.93
N LEU A 115 5.49 4.08 5.80
CA LEU A 115 6.04 3.12 6.76
C LEU A 115 7.56 3.21 6.81
N THR A 116 8.10 3.22 8.05
CA THR A 116 9.54 3.19 8.32
C THR A 116 9.94 1.96 9.12
N VAL A 117 10.95 1.21 8.62
CA VAL A 117 11.58 0.08 9.32
C VAL A 117 12.60 0.64 10.33
N LYS A 118 12.32 0.56 11.61
CA LYS A 118 13.14 1.13 12.70
C LYS A 118 14.11 0.13 13.36
N SER A 119 13.90 -1.19 13.18
CA SER A 119 14.85 -2.22 13.63
C SER A 119 14.95 -3.38 12.63
N GLU A 120 15.96 -4.22 12.81
CA GLU A 120 16.19 -5.40 11.97
C GLU A 120 15.01 -6.38 12.04
N GLY A 121 14.70 -7.03 10.92
CA GLY A 121 13.64 -8.03 10.83
C GLY A 121 13.09 -8.21 9.42
N ASN A 122 12.08 -9.04 9.31
CA ASN A 122 11.34 -9.29 8.08
C ASN A 122 10.02 -8.52 8.11
N VAL A 123 9.87 -7.55 7.23
CA VAL A 123 8.64 -6.76 7.11
C VAL A 123 7.92 -7.13 5.82
N THR A 124 6.67 -7.51 5.92
CA THR A 124 5.83 -7.84 4.76
C THR A 124 4.63 -6.93 4.69
N ILE A 125 4.47 -6.27 3.55
CA ILE A 125 3.28 -5.50 3.18
C ILE A 125 2.53 -6.32 2.12
N ASN A 126 1.24 -6.62 2.35
CA ASN A 126 0.43 -7.42 1.46
C ASN A 126 -0.94 -6.78 1.23
N GLY A 127 -1.18 -6.30 0.03
CA GLY A 127 -2.39 -5.55 -0.31
C GLY A 127 -2.40 -4.13 0.26
N GLY A 128 -3.34 -3.34 -0.21
CA GLY A 128 -3.47 -1.93 0.15
C GLY A 128 -2.87 -0.99 -0.89
N SER A 129 -2.75 0.28 -0.51
CA SER A 129 -2.21 1.31 -1.41
C SER A 129 -1.62 2.49 -0.64
N ALA A 130 -0.74 3.24 -1.31
CA ALA A 130 -0.23 4.52 -0.80
C ALA A 130 -0.12 5.53 -1.94
N ARG A 131 -0.41 6.80 -1.64
CA ARG A 131 -0.31 7.88 -2.62
C ARG A 131 0.09 9.21 -1.99
N LEU A 132 0.49 10.15 -2.86
CA LEU A 132 0.77 11.55 -2.53
C LEU A 132 1.96 11.73 -1.57
N ALA A 133 2.96 10.86 -1.64
CA ALA A 133 4.19 11.04 -0.88
C ALA A 133 5.02 12.21 -1.43
N ALA A 134 5.34 13.17 -0.59
CA ALA A 134 6.19 14.29 -0.99
C ALA A 134 7.60 13.83 -1.37
N ASP A 135 8.17 12.88 -0.63
CA ASP A 135 9.48 12.30 -0.86
C ASP A 135 9.40 10.77 -1.09
N LYS A 136 9.16 9.96 -0.08
CA LYS A 136 9.23 8.51 -0.16
C LYS A 136 7.97 7.84 0.43
N ILE A 137 7.59 6.69 -0.10
CA ILE A 137 6.48 5.91 0.46
C ILE A 137 7.00 5.03 1.60
N PHE A 138 8.07 4.26 1.36
CA PHE A 138 8.64 3.36 2.37
C PHE A 138 10.10 3.68 2.64
N GLN A 139 10.46 3.70 3.93
CA GLN A 139 11.80 3.94 4.43
C GLN A 139 12.36 2.72 5.16
N ILE A 140 13.60 2.32 4.83
CA ILE A 140 14.30 1.20 5.47
C ILE A 140 15.50 1.76 6.21
N ASN A 141 15.43 1.81 7.56
CA ASN A 141 16.49 2.39 8.41
C ASN A 141 17.38 1.33 9.08
N LYS A 142 17.07 0.05 8.91
CA LYS A 142 17.87 -1.06 9.47
C LYS A 142 17.90 -2.24 8.51
N ALA A 143 18.93 -3.10 8.68
CA ALA A 143 19.07 -4.33 7.92
C ALA A 143 17.78 -5.17 7.99
N SER A 144 17.21 -5.49 6.84
CA SER A 144 15.92 -6.17 6.80
C SER A 144 15.66 -6.87 5.47
N THR A 145 14.75 -7.85 5.51
CA THR A 145 14.04 -8.31 4.32
C THR A 145 12.71 -7.56 4.26
N PHE A 146 12.55 -6.72 3.24
CA PHE A 146 11.38 -5.87 3.03
C PHE A 146 10.61 -6.36 1.81
N THR A 147 9.43 -6.91 2.02
CA THR A 147 8.59 -7.48 0.96
C THR A 147 7.32 -6.66 0.80
N VAL A 148 7.04 -6.21 -0.42
CA VAL A 148 5.79 -5.56 -0.80
C VAL A 148 5.14 -6.38 -1.90
N LYS A 149 3.90 -6.79 -1.69
CA LYS A 149 3.14 -7.56 -2.67
C LYS A 149 1.68 -7.16 -2.77
N ASN A 150 1.08 -7.34 -3.95
CA ASN A 150 -0.33 -7.01 -4.21
C ASN A 150 -0.66 -5.55 -3.85
N PHE A 151 0.23 -4.60 -4.13
CA PHE A 151 0.16 -3.23 -3.64
C PHE A 151 0.08 -2.21 -4.78
N THR A 152 -0.63 -1.12 -4.55
CA THR A 152 -0.68 0.01 -5.48
C THR A 152 0.00 1.23 -4.88
N ALA A 153 0.97 1.80 -5.61
CA ALA A 153 1.68 3.01 -5.23
C ALA A 153 1.52 4.07 -6.32
N ASP A 154 1.12 5.28 -5.93
CA ASP A 154 0.94 6.39 -6.88
C ASP A 154 1.41 7.72 -6.30
N GLN A 155 2.08 8.52 -7.12
CA GLN A 155 2.52 9.88 -6.80
C GLN A 155 3.45 9.95 -5.57
N GLY A 156 4.74 9.76 -5.84
CA GLY A 156 5.80 9.89 -4.83
C GLY A 156 7.13 10.34 -5.44
N GLY A 157 8.07 10.68 -4.60
CA GLY A 157 9.46 10.82 -5.01
C GLY A 157 10.07 9.44 -5.26
N LYS A 158 10.03 8.56 -4.26
CA LYS A 158 10.54 7.18 -4.29
C LYS A 158 9.50 6.22 -3.73
N PHE A 159 9.41 5.01 -4.33
CA PHE A 159 8.57 3.97 -3.74
C PHE A 159 9.23 3.39 -2.48
N ILE A 160 10.52 3.04 -2.57
CA ILE A 160 11.31 2.53 -1.43
C ILE A 160 12.65 3.27 -1.35
N ARG A 161 13.02 3.73 -0.16
CA ARG A 161 14.32 4.32 0.15
C ARG A 161 14.99 3.59 1.31
N GLN A 162 16.21 3.15 1.13
CA GLN A 162 17.09 2.79 2.23
C GLN A 162 17.74 4.05 2.81
N LEU A 163 17.93 4.10 4.12
CA LEU A 163 18.55 5.23 4.82
C LEU A 163 19.81 5.73 4.11
N GLY A 164 19.85 7.02 3.84
CA GLY A 164 20.96 7.67 3.15
C GLY A 164 22.28 7.47 3.87
N GLY A 165 23.36 7.22 3.11
CA GLY A 165 24.69 6.99 3.64
C GLY A 165 24.88 5.66 4.39
N SER A 166 23.83 4.84 4.53
CA SER A 166 23.93 3.55 5.21
C SER A 166 24.57 2.47 4.32
N THR A 167 25.27 1.54 4.96
CA THR A 167 25.96 0.42 4.28
C THR A 167 25.41 -0.96 4.65
N PHE A 168 24.40 -1.02 5.53
CA PHE A 168 23.76 -2.29 5.87
C PHE A 168 23.05 -2.90 4.67
N LYS A 169 22.84 -4.22 4.69
CA LYS A 169 22.15 -4.94 3.63
C LYS A 169 20.63 -4.86 3.83
N ALA A 170 19.92 -4.36 2.82
CA ALA A 170 18.48 -4.52 2.66
C ALA A 170 18.19 -5.49 1.51
N VAL A 171 17.31 -6.46 1.75
CA VAL A 171 16.78 -7.36 0.72
C VAL A 171 15.35 -6.93 0.41
N VAL A 172 15.14 -6.36 -0.78
CA VAL A 172 13.84 -5.82 -1.18
C VAL A 172 13.18 -6.78 -2.16
N ASN A 173 11.93 -7.16 -1.88
CA ASN A 173 11.10 -7.97 -2.77
C ASN A 173 9.84 -7.20 -3.13
N ILE A 174 9.56 -7.07 -4.43
CA ILE A 174 8.37 -6.40 -4.97
C ILE A 174 7.68 -7.40 -5.88
N ASP A 175 6.43 -7.74 -5.59
CA ASP A 175 5.70 -8.73 -6.39
C ASP A 175 4.24 -8.31 -6.62
N ASN A 176 3.77 -8.47 -7.84
CA ASN A 176 2.39 -8.18 -8.23
C ASN A 176 1.91 -6.78 -7.77
N CYS A 177 2.74 -5.76 -8.00
CA CYS A 177 2.45 -4.37 -7.64
C CYS A 177 2.07 -3.54 -8.88
N THR A 178 1.40 -2.41 -8.62
CA THR A 178 1.24 -1.34 -9.61
C THR A 178 1.89 -0.08 -9.06
N ILE A 179 2.92 0.44 -9.75
CA ILE A 179 3.74 1.57 -9.28
C ILE A 179 3.71 2.67 -10.34
N THR A 180 3.17 3.84 -10.00
CA THR A 180 3.00 4.94 -10.94
C THR A 180 3.48 6.27 -10.38
N ASN A 181 3.93 7.16 -11.27
CA ASN A 181 4.26 8.54 -10.94
C ASN A 181 5.31 8.69 -9.82
N MET A 182 6.37 7.87 -9.85
CA MET A 182 7.52 8.01 -8.97
C MET A 182 8.55 8.95 -9.61
N LYS A 183 8.70 10.17 -9.09
CA LYS A 183 9.55 11.20 -9.71
C LYS A 183 11.02 10.79 -9.77
N GLU A 184 11.50 10.02 -8.80
CA GLU A 184 12.91 9.67 -8.67
C GLU A 184 13.18 8.17 -8.94
N ALA A 185 12.65 7.26 -8.11
CA ALA A 185 12.96 5.83 -8.24
C ALA A 185 11.91 4.89 -7.67
N ILE A 186 11.93 3.63 -8.13
CA ILE A 186 11.24 2.53 -7.44
C ILE A 186 12.04 2.13 -6.18
N PHE A 187 13.36 1.89 -6.31
CA PHE A 187 14.19 1.66 -5.13
C PHE A 187 15.51 2.43 -5.24
N ARG A 188 15.84 3.17 -4.16
CA ARG A 188 17.11 3.87 -4.02
C ARG A 188 17.85 3.41 -2.76
N THR A 189 19.13 3.09 -2.93
CA THR A 189 20.07 2.74 -1.84
C THR A 189 21.44 3.34 -2.09
N ASP A 190 22.19 3.55 -1.01
CA ASP A 190 23.62 3.90 -1.06
C ASP A 190 24.49 2.69 -0.66
N SER A 191 23.88 1.55 -0.30
CA SER A 191 24.57 0.32 0.06
C SER A 191 24.84 -0.56 -1.18
N SER A 192 26.10 -0.90 -1.40
CA SER A 192 26.49 -1.81 -2.47
C SER A 192 26.08 -3.27 -2.25
N THR A 193 25.67 -3.62 -1.02
CA THR A 193 25.30 -5.00 -0.64
C THR A 193 23.78 -5.26 -0.71
N SER A 194 22.99 -4.22 -0.87
CA SER A 194 21.53 -4.34 -0.94
C SER A 194 21.08 -4.89 -2.29
N SER A 195 19.99 -5.62 -2.27
CA SER A 195 19.43 -6.29 -3.44
C SER A 195 17.95 -6.00 -3.63
N VAL A 196 17.49 -6.10 -4.87
CA VAL A 196 16.08 -6.02 -5.22
C VAL A 196 15.69 -7.17 -6.15
N THR A 197 14.55 -7.78 -5.84
CA THR A 197 13.81 -8.67 -6.75
C THR A 197 12.46 -8.05 -7.04
N MET A 198 12.15 -7.82 -8.33
CA MET A 198 10.86 -7.30 -8.77
C MET A 198 10.23 -8.27 -9.75
N THR A 199 9.03 -8.73 -9.44
CA THR A 199 8.31 -9.73 -10.24
C THR A 199 6.87 -9.30 -10.49
N ASN A 200 6.30 -9.68 -11.64
CA ASN A 200 4.88 -9.53 -11.99
C ASN A 200 4.32 -8.10 -11.77
N THR A 201 5.19 -7.09 -11.80
CA THR A 201 4.86 -5.72 -11.41
C THR A 201 4.67 -4.85 -12.65
N ARG A 202 3.61 -4.05 -12.62
CA ARG A 202 3.33 -3.02 -13.62
C ARG A 202 3.79 -1.67 -13.12
N TYR A 203 4.42 -0.86 -14.00
CA TYR A 203 4.87 0.47 -13.61
C TYR A 203 4.79 1.44 -14.77
N SER A 204 4.58 2.73 -14.47
CA SER A 204 4.66 3.79 -15.46
C SER A 204 5.05 5.13 -14.84
N LYS A 205 5.61 6.02 -15.65
CA LYS A 205 6.04 7.37 -15.22
C LYS A 205 6.96 7.33 -13.99
N VAL A 206 7.94 6.45 -14.02
CA VAL A 206 9.00 6.37 -13.00
C VAL A 206 10.28 6.99 -13.54
N GLY A 207 10.99 7.80 -12.73
CA GLY A 207 12.23 8.47 -13.16
C GLY A 207 13.33 7.45 -13.47
N LYS A 208 13.70 6.63 -12.48
CA LYS A 208 14.56 5.46 -12.64
C LYS A 208 13.99 4.29 -11.85
N LYS A 209 14.09 3.07 -12.35
CA LYS A 209 13.72 1.91 -11.53
C LYS A 209 14.65 1.82 -10.31
N TRP A 210 15.95 1.88 -10.56
CA TRP A 210 16.99 1.60 -9.57
C TRP A 210 18.00 2.74 -9.48
N ILE A 211 18.31 3.19 -8.26
CA ILE A 211 19.40 4.12 -7.98
C ILE A 211 20.30 3.51 -6.92
N GLY A 212 21.59 3.32 -7.24
CA GLY A 212 22.60 2.75 -6.35
C GLY A 212 22.52 1.24 -6.13
N VAL A 213 21.50 0.57 -6.65
CA VAL A 213 21.30 -0.89 -6.51
C VAL A 213 22.28 -1.65 -7.41
N LYS A 214 23.03 -2.61 -6.85
CA LYS A 214 23.99 -3.44 -7.58
C LYS A 214 23.48 -4.86 -7.89
N HIS A 215 22.56 -5.39 -7.07
CA HIS A 215 22.04 -6.75 -7.20
C HIS A 215 20.55 -6.69 -7.53
N ILE A 216 20.22 -6.91 -8.81
CA ILE A 216 18.88 -6.73 -9.36
C ILE A 216 18.42 -8.04 -9.99
N THR A 217 17.22 -8.47 -9.67
CA THR A 217 16.52 -9.58 -10.36
C THR A 217 15.15 -9.09 -10.80
N GLU A 218 14.82 -9.26 -12.08
CA GLU A 218 13.53 -8.85 -12.64
C GLU A 218 12.89 -9.99 -13.42
N ARG A 219 11.57 -10.21 -13.24
CA ARG A 219 10.80 -11.19 -14.00
C ARG A 219 9.39 -10.70 -14.25
N ASN A 220 8.88 -10.87 -15.46
CA ASN A 220 7.49 -10.62 -15.85
C ASN A 220 6.98 -9.21 -15.48
N ASN A 221 7.86 -8.21 -15.49
CA ASN A 221 7.46 -6.83 -15.23
C ASN A 221 7.04 -6.15 -16.53
N HIS A 222 6.11 -5.20 -16.43
CA HIS A 222 5.57 -4.50 -17.58
C HIS A 222 5.52 -3.00 -17.33
N GLU A 223 6.15 -2.23 -18.23
CA GLU A 223 6.00 -0.78 -18.29
C GLU A 223 4.82 -0.43 -19.21
N PHE A 224 3.93 0.50 -18.81
CA PHE A 224 2.72 0.86 -19.55
C PHE A 224 2.48 2.37 -19.60
#